data_b54484fb98b120690e73e749da24cb39
#
_entry.id   b54484fb98b120690e73e749da24cb39
#
_cell.length_a   1.000
_cell.length_b   1.000
_cell.length_c   1.000
_cell.angle_alpha   90.00
_cell.angle_beta   90.00
_cell.angle_gamma   90.00
#
_symmetry.space_group_name_H-M   'P 1'
#
loop_
_entity.id
_entity.type
_entity.pdbx_description
1 polymer ?
#
loop_
_entity_poly.entity_id
_entity_poly.type
_entity_poly.pdbx_seq_one_letter_code
_entity_poly.pdbx_strand_id
1 'polypeptide(L)'
;MGLQAKSYMDAGKLVPDSVIIGIVAERLEKPDCAKGFILDGVPRTLPQAEALDKAGIVFDHVVSIEISDSEIEERMGGRRVCSACGAPFHVKSKPPKQEGVCDACGGALIQRDDDKVETVRNRLKVYHQETEPLKGYYEKKGVLVPVDNQPTIEATTKVIMEALGI
;
A
#
# COMPACT_ATOMS: atom_id res chain seq x y z
N MET A 1 -20.84 -4.54 2.57
CA MET A 1 -19.67 -4.77 1.67
C MET A 1 -18.48 -5.41 2.40
N GLY A 2 -17.97 -4.94 3.55
CA GLY A 2 -16.80 -5.52 4.22
C GLY A 2 -16.93 -7.00 4.61
N LEU A 3 -18.11 -7.48 5.01
CA LEU A 3 -18.37 -8.90 5.27
C LEU A 3 -18.28 -9.76 4.01
N GLN A 4 -18.66 -9.22 2.84
CA GLN A 4 -18.51 -9.92 1.57
C GLN A 4 -17.04 -10.07 1.20
N ALA A 5 -16.23 -9.01 1.32
CA ALA A 5 -14.79 -9.08 1.09
C ALA A 5 -14.13 -10.14 2.00
N LYS A 6 -14.51 -10.16 3.29
CA LYS A 6 -14.03 -11.14 4.26
C LYS A 6 -14.33 -12.58 3.83
N SER A 7 -15.52 -12.86 3.31
CA SER A 7 -15.87 -14.22 2.87
C SER A 7 -15.02 -14.71 1.70
N TYR A 8 -14.62 -13.84 0.78
CA TYR A 8 -13.67 -14.18 -0.31
C TYR A 8 -12.27 -14.45 0.25
N MET A 9 -11.80 -13.59 1.17
CA MET A 9 -10.49 -13.74 1.80
C MET A 9 -10.41 -15.03 2.64
N ASP A 10 -11.43 -15.32 3.44
CA ASP A 10 -11.51 -16.54 4.26
C ASP A 10 -11.55 -17.82 3.37
N ALA A 11 -12.09 -17.72 2.17
CA ALA A 11 -12.10 -18.80 1.17
C ALA A 11 -10.82 -18.86 0.30
N GLY A 12 -9.82 -17.99 0.56
CA GLY A 12 -8.59 -17.90 -0.23
C GLY A 12 -8.80 -17.41 -1.67
N LYS A 13 -9.92 -16.72 -1.94
CA LYS A 13 -10.27 -16.18 -3.27
C LYS A 13 -9.92 -14.72 -3.38
N LEU A 14 -9.67 -14.24 -4.60
CA LEU A 14 -9.56 -12.81 -4.87
C LEU A 14 -10.92 -12.13 -4.64
N VAL A 15 -10.88 -10.98 -3.98
CA VAL A 15 -12.08 -10.15 -3.81
C VAL A 15 -12.40 -9.51 -5.17
N PRO A 16 -13.64 -9.65 -5.69
CA PRO A 16 -14.02 -9.02 -6.96
C PRO A 16 -13.90 -7.49 -6.90
N ASP A 17 -13.48 -6.88 -8.01
CA ASP A 17 -13.30 -5.43 -8.11
C ASP A 17 -14.57 -4.65 -7.75
N SER A 18 -15.74 -5.15 -8.14
CA SER A 18 -17.03 -4.53 -7.77
C SER A 18 -17.27 -4.45 -6.27
N VAL A 19 -16.78 -5.43 -5.49
CA VAL A 19 -16.87 -5.41 -4.02
C VAL A 19 -15.89 -4.39 -3.45
N ILE A 20 -14.66 -4.31 -3.97
CA ILE A 20 -13.66 -3.33 -3.56
C ILE A 20 -14.18 -1.91 -3.80
N ILE A 21 -14.65 -1.64 -5.02
CA ILE A 21 -15.20 -0.33 -5.40
C ILE A 21 -16.40 0.04 -4.55
N GLY A 22 -17.30 -0.90 -4.29
CA GLY A 22 -18.43 -0.68 -3.39
C GLY A 22 -18.03 -0.32 -1.96
N ILE A 23 -16.97 -0.94 -1.43
CA ILE A 23 -16.42 -0.60 -0.10
C ILE A 23 -15.86 0.83 -0.10
N VAL A 24 -15.12 1.19 -1.15
CA VAL A 24 -14.55 2.55 -1.28
C VAL A 24 -15.68 3.58 -1.37
N ALA A 25 -16.67 3.37 -2.23
CA ALA A 25 -17.80 4.28 -2.39
C ALA A 25 -18.55 4.48 -1.05
N GLU A 26 -18.93 3.38 -0.37
CA GLU A 26 -19.58 3.42 0.95
C GLU A 26 -18.73 4.18 1.99
N ARG A 27 -17.40 4.03 1.94
CA ARG A 27 -16.48 4.71 2.84
C ARG A 27 -16.42 6.21 2.59
N LEU A 28 -16.39 6.62 1.32
CA LEU A 28 -16.30 8.02 0.91
C LEU A 28 -17.57 8.82 1.15
N GLU A 29 -18.73 8.17 1.28
CA GLU A 29 -20.00 8.81 1.66
C GLU A 29 -20.03 9.26 3.13
N LYS A 30 -19.08 8.81 3.97
CA LYS A 30 -19.06 9.18 5.39
C LYS A 30 -18.65 10.63 5.60
N PRO A 31 -19.23 11.33 6.60
CA PRO A 31 -18.99 12.76 6.84
C PRO A 31 -17.52 13.16 7.06
N ASP A 32 -16.71 12.25 7.58
CA ASP A 32 -15.28 12.50 7.81
C ASP A 32 -14.48 12.57 6.50
N CYS A 33 -15.01 12.05 5.38
CA CYS A 33 -14.42 12.16 4.05
C CYS A 33 -14.85 13.43 3.29
N ALA A 34 -15.77 14.23 3.84
CA ALA A 34 -16.31 15.41 3.16
C ALA A 34 -15.27 16.51 2.87
N LYS A 35 -14.18 16.54 3.63
CA LYS A 35 -13.07 17.50 3.42
C LYS A 35 -11.94 16.98 2.55
N GLY A 36 -12.01 15.72 2.13
CA GLY A 36 -10.99 15.03 1.34
C GLY A 36 -10.67 13.65 1.92
N PHE A 37 -9.92 12.89 1.16
CA PHE A 37 -9.54 11.52 1.51
C PHE A 37 -8.21 11.15 0.86
N ILE A 38 -7.57 10.14 1.42
CA ILE A 38 -6.43 9.45 0.83
C ILE A 38 -6.80 7.99 0.68
N LEU A 39 -6.66 7.45 -0.54
CA LEU A 39 -6.75 6.01 -0.79
C LEU A 39 -5.34 5.42 -0.84
N ASP A 40 -5.08 4.40 -0.03
CA ASP A 40 -3.83 3.65 -0.03
C ASP A 40 -4.08 2.23 -0.53
N GLY A 41 -3.35 1.84 -1.60
CA GLY A 41 -3.44 0.52 -2.19
C GLY A 41 -4.70 0.25 -3.04
N VAL A 42 -5.45 1.28 -3.42
CA VAL A 42 -6.57 1.23 -4.37
C VAL A 42 -6.55 2.50 -5.21
N PRO A 43 -6.68 2.41 -6.56
CA PRO A 43 -6.75 1.19 -7.37
C PRO A 43 -5.40 0.47 -7.51
N ARG A 44 -5.43 -0.81 -7.86
CA ARG A 44 -4.25 -1.62 -8.20
C ARG A 44 -4.28 -2.16 -9.62
N THR A 45 -5.39 -1.96 -10.34
CA THR A 45 -5.56 -2.40 -11.73
C THR A 45 -6.29 -1.35 -12.54
N LEU A 46 -6.11 -1.36 -13.86
CA LEU A 46 -6.84 -0.45 -14.75
C LEU A 46 -8.38 -0.60 -14.63
N PRO A 47 -8.95 -1.82 -14.56
CA PRO A 47 -10.38 -1.98 -14.34
C PRO A 47 -10.88 -1.32 -13.05
N GLN A 48 -10.09 -1.36 -11.97
CA GLN A 48 -10.44 -0.64 -10.72
C GLN A 48 -10.43 0.88 -10.91
N ALA A 49 -9.40 1.43 -11.58
CA ALA A 49 -9.31 2.86 -11.86
C ALA A 49 -10.50 3.34 -12.70
N GLU A 50 -10.85 2.62 -13.76
CA GLU A 50 -12.01 2.93 -14.61
C GLU A 50 -13.33 2.82 -13.83
N ALA A 51 -13.45 1.86 -12.91
CA ALA A 51 -14.64 1.71 -12.10
C ALA A 51 -14.79 2.84 -11.06
N LEU A 52 -13.70 3.34 -10.50
CA LEU A 52 -13.70 4.54 -9.64
C LEU A 52 -14.14 5.77 -10.42
N ASP A 53 -13.63 5.96 -11.64
CA ASP A 53 -14.06 7.05 -12.51
C ASP A 53 -15.56 7.00 -12.84
N LYS A 54 -16.06 5.81 -13.19
CA LYS A 54 -17.50 5.60 -13.46
C LYS A 54 -18.37 5.86 -12.24
N ALA A 55 -17.81 5.64 -11.04
CA ALA A 55 -18.47 5.97 -9.76
C ALA A 55 -18.37 7.46 -9.40
N GLY A 56 -17.75 8.30 -10.25
CA GLY A 56 -17.59 9.74 -10.02
C GLY A 56 -16.53 10.09 -8.97
N ILE A 57 -15.64 9.15 -8.61
CA ILE A 57 -14.56 9.38 -7.67
C ILE A 57 -13.39 9.98 -8.43
N VAL A 58 -13.10 11.25 -8.17
CA VAL A 58 -12.04 12.02 -8.83
C VAL A 58 -10.87 12.18 -7.84
N PHE A 59 -9.66 12.04 -8.35
CA PHE A 59 -8.43 12.30 -7.60
C PHE A 59 -7.81 13.62 -8.06
N ASP A 60 -7.47 14.50 -7.10
CA ASP A 60 -6.69 15.71 -7.38
C ASP A 60 -5.24 15.35 -7.72
N HIS A 61 -4.69 14.38 -7.01
CA HIS A 61 -3.32 13.88 -7.20
C HIS A 61 -3.25 12.38 -7.01
N VAL A 62 -2.39 11.73 -7.78
CA VAL A 62 -2.02 10.32 -7.63
C VAL A 62 -0.52 10.25 -7.44
N VAL A 63 -0.08 10.06 -6.20
CA VAL A 63 1.34 9.98 -5.85
C VAL A 63 1.86 8.58 -6.14
N SER A 64 2.87 8.49 -7.00
CA SER A 64 3.60 7.27 -7.29
C SER A 64 4.98 7.35 -6.62
N ILE A 65 5.19 6.56 -5.57
CA ILE A 65 6.49 6.49 -4.89
C ILE A 65 7.36 5.49 -5.64
N GLU A 66 8.41 6.00 -6.29
CA GLU A 66 9.33 5.22 -7.09
C GLU A 66 10.43 4.62 -6.23
N ILE A 67 10.60 3.32 -6.33
CA ILE A 67 11.60 2.55 -5.58
C ILE A 67 12.02 1.33 -6.42
N SER A 68 13.30 0.96 -6.37
CA SER A 68 13.78 -0.21 -7.11
C SER A 68 13.30 -1.53 -6.51
N ASP A 69 13.13 -2.56 -7.35
CA ASP A 69 12.75 -3.90 -6.91
C ASP A 69 13.73 -4.46 -5.87
N SER A 70 15.02 -4.20 -6.05
CA SER A 70 16.06 -4.62 -5.11
C SER A 70 15.91 -4.01 -3.72
N GLU A 71 15.54 -2.72 -3.65
CA GLU A 71 15.26 -2.06 -2.38
C GLU A 71 13.99 -2.60 -1.73
N ILE A 72 12.95 -2.91 -2.53
CA ILE A 72 11.73 -3.55 -2.02
C ILE A 72 12.05 -4.93 -1.47
N GLU A 73 12.81 -5.76 -2.18
CA GLU A 73 13.24 -7.08 -1.72
C GLU A 73 13.99 -6.97 -0.38
N GLU A 74 14.92 -6.02 -0.26
CA GLU A 74 15.68 -5.81 0.98
C GLU A 74 14.78 -5.34 2.13
N ARG A 75 13.91 -4.36 1.89
CA ARG A 75 12.99 -3.83 2.91
C ARG A 75 11.99 -4.88 3.40
N MET A 76 11.38 -5.61 2.49
CA MET A 76 10.41 -6.65 2.86
C MET A 76 11.10 -7.85 3.53
N GLY A 77 12.24 -8.30 3.00
CA GLY A 77 13.01 -9.41 3.57
C GLY A 77 13.52 -9.12 4.99
N GLY A 78 13.83 -7.85 5.27
CA GLY A 78 14.28 -7.37 6.59
C GLY A 78 13.17 -7.09 7.59
N ARG A 79 11.90 -7.00 7.15
CA ARG A 79 10.76 -6.66 8.01
C ARG A 79 10.48 -7.74 9.05
N ARG A 80 10.18 -7.30 10.27
CA ARG A 80 9.71 -8.14 11.37
C ARG A 80 8.49 -7.50 12.01
N VAL A 81 7.61 -8.31 12.53
CA VAL A 81 6.39 -7.87 13.22
C VAL A 81 6.26 -8.63 14.52
N CYS A 82 5.89 -7.93 15.60
CA CYS A 82 5.60 -8.60 16.85
C CYS A 82 4.31 -9.42 16.74
N SER A 83 4.40 -10.72 17.06
CA SER A 83 3.26 -11.64 17.03
C SER A 83 2.16 -11.29 18.04
N ALA A 84 2.51 -10.58 19.13
CA ALA A 84 1.57 -10.23 20.21
C ALA A 84 0.92 -8.85 20.02
N CYS A 85 1.69 -7.79 19.68
CA CYS A 85 1.17 -6.42 19.62
C CYS A 85 1.21 -5.78 18.24
N GLY A 86 1.74 -6.46 17.21
CA GLY A 86 1.81 -5.95 15.85
C GLY A 86 2.87 -4.88 15.60
N ALA A 87 3.69 -4.52 16.59
CA ALA A 87 4.72 -3.49 16.45
C ALA A 87 5.72 -3.85 15.33
N PRO A 88 6.01 -2.91 14.39
CA PRO A 88 6.91 -3.17 13.27
C PRO A 88 8.37 -2.92 13.66
N PHE A 89 9.25 -3.80 13.18
CA PHE A 89 10.71 -3.73 13.26
C PHE A 89 11.34 -4.03 11.90
N HIS A 90 12.63 -3.76 11.80
CA HIS A 90 13.41 -4.13 10.63
C HIS A 90 14.84 -4.48 11.06
N VAL A 91 15.38 -5.57 10.55
CA VAL A 91 16.68 -6.09 10.97
C VAL A 91 17.84 -5.10 10.80
N LYS A 92 17.75 -4.16 9.83
CA LYS A 92 18.79 -3.14 9.59
C LYS A 92 18.35 -1.75 10.01
N SER A 93 17.20 -1.25 9.52
CA SER A 93 16.78 0.15 9.69
C SER A 93 16.08 0.46 11.01
N LYS A 94 15.50 -0.56 11.66
CA LYS A 94 14.83 -0.44 12.98
C LYS A 94 15.01 -1.73 13.78
N PRO A 95 16.26 -2.10 14.14
CA PRO A 95 16.49 -3.33 14.88
C PRO A 95 15.89 -3.24 16.29
N PRO A 96 15.40 -4.36 16.86
CA PRO A 96 15.01 -4.40 18.25
C PRO A 96 16.26 -4.31 19.15
N LYS A 97 16.08 -3.90 20.41
CA LYS A 97 17.16 -3.88 21.41
C LYS A 97 17.74 -5.27 21.69
N GLN A 98 16.88 -6.27 21.65
CA GLN A 98 17.25 -7.69 21.76
C GLN A 98 16.71 -8.42 20.54
N GLU A 99 17.57 -9.16 19.85
CA GLU A 99 17.17 -9.93 18.66
C GLU A 99 16.01 -10.87 18.96
N GLY A 100 14.98 -10.83 18.08
CA GLY A 100 13.80 -11.66 18.18
C GLY A 100 12.77 -11.22 19.22
N VAL A 101 13.02 -10.16 20.01
CA VAL A 101 12.16 -9.70 21.09
C VAL A 101 11.61 -8.30 20.82
N CYS A 102 10.31 -8.12 21.00
CA CYS A 102 9.64 -6.83 20.83
C CYS A 102 9.98 -5.87 21.99
N ASP A 103 10.47 -4.68 21.66
CA ASP A 103 10.80 -3.65 22.66
C ASP A 103 9.57 -3.09 23.39
N ALA A 104 8.37 -3.21 22.79
CA ALA A 104 7.14 -2.65 23.36
C ALA A 104 6.45 -3.60 24.34
N CYS A 105 6.48 -4.92 24.09
CA CYS A 105 5.70 -5.88 24.89
C CYS A 105 6.43 -7.18 25.25
N GLY A 106 7.70 -7.35 24.83
CA GLY A 106 8.47 -8.58 25.06
C GLY A 106 8.05 -9.79 24.22
N GLY A 107 7.07 -9.64 23.34
CA GLY A 107 6.60 -10.71 22.45
C GLY A 107 7.61 -11.07 21.36
N ALA A 108 7.47 -12.26 20.76
CA ALA A 108 8.36 -12.74 19.70
C ALA A 108 8.17 -11.92 18.41
N LEU A 109 9.30 -11.59 17.75
CA LEU A 109 9.32 -10.99 16.43
C LEU A 109 9.35 -12.08 15.37
N ILE A 110 8.43 -12.02 14.42
CA ILE A 110 8.29 -12.97 13.32
C ILE A 110 8.44 -12.27 11.96
N GLN A 111 8.91 -12.99 10.97
CA GLN A 111 8.76 -12.60 9.57
C GLN A 111 7.39 -13.09 9.10
N ARG A 112 6.64 -12.22 8.41
CA ARG A 112 5.36 -12.59 7.82
C ARG A 112 5.57 -13.50 6.61
N ASP A 113 4.60 -14.33 6.28
CA ASP A 113 4.67 -15.21 5.10
C ASP A 113 4.73 -14.43 3.79
N ASP A 114 4.08 -13.27 3.74
CA ASP A 114 4.09 -12.36 2.60
C ASP A 114 5.37 -11.52 2.45
N ASP A 115 6.32 -11.64 3.40
CA ASP A 115 7.65 -11.02 3.36
C ASP A 115 8.77 -12.00 2.94
N LYS A 116 8.43 -13.25 2.67
CA LYS A 116 9.38 -14.23 2.11
C LYS A 116 9.80 -13.80 0.70
N VAL A 117 11.08 -13.97 0.38
CA VAL A 117 11.68 -13.50 -0.88
C VAL A 117 10.87 -13.95 -2.11
N GLU A 118 10.47 -15.20 -2.16
CA GLU A 118 9.68 -15.76 -3.27
C GLU A 118 8.32 -15.06 -3.39
N THR A 119 7.64 -14.82 -2.27
CA THR A 119 6.36 -14.12 -2.23
C THR A 119 6.51 -12.68 -2.68
N VAL A 120 7.56 -11.98 -2.20
CA VAL A 120 7.88 -10.60 -2.59
C VAL A 120 8.13 -10.51 -4.09
N ARG A 121 8.95 -11.40 -4.67
CA ARG A 121 9.22 -11.44 -6.11
C ARG A 121 7.94 -11.68 -6.94
N ASN A 122 7.08 -12.56 -6.48
CA ASN A 122 5.79 -12.77 -7.15
C ASN A 122 4.91 -11.52 -7.09
N ARG A 123 4.88 -10.82 -5.96
CA ARG A 123 4.15 -9.54 -5.80
C ARG A 123 4.70 -8.46 -6.71
N LEU A 124 6.02 -8.34 -6.86
CA LEU A 124 6.65 -7.40 -7.79
C LEU A 124 6.28 -7.71 -9.24
N LYS A 125 6.29 -8.99 -9.63
CA LYS A 125 5.83 -9.40 -10.95
C LYS A 125 4.38 -9.00 -11.22
N VAL A 126 3.49 -9.23 -10.26
CA VAL A 126 2.07 -8.82 -10.36
C VAL A 126 1.95 -7.29 -10.42
N TYR A 127 2.74 -6.56 -9.62
CA TYR A 127 2.77 -5.10 -9.65
C TYR A 127 3.13 -4.57 -11.05
N HIS A 128 4.20 -5.06 -11.66
CA HIS A 128 4.60 -4.62 -13.00
C HIS A 128 3.55 -4.95 -14.08
N GLN A 129 2.86 -6.07 -13.94
CA GLN A 129 1.83 -6.49 -14.89
C GLN A 129 0.51 -5.73 -14.75
N GLU A 130 0.06 -5.49 -13.52
CA GLU A 130 -1.30 -5.03 -13.23
C GLU A 130 -1.36 -3.58 -12.73
N THR A 131 -0.38 -3.15 -11.91
CA THR A 131 -0.43 -1.86 -11.21
C THR A 131 0.40 -0.79 -11.89
N GLU A 132 1.58 -1.11 -12.37
CA GLU A 132 2.47 -0.14 -13.05
C GLU A 132 1.81 0.54 -14.26
N PRO A 133 0.96 -0.12 -15.07
CA PRO A 133 0.21 0.53 -16.15
C PRO A 133 -0.68 1.69 -15.70
N LEU A 134 -1.07 1.76 -14.42
CA LEU A 134 -1.82 2.88 -13.85
C LEU A 134 -1.06 4.22 -13.95
N LYS A 135 0.28 4.20 -13.95
CA LYS A 135 1.08 5.40 -14.12
C LYS A 135 0.72 6.10 -15.42
N GLY A 136 0.76 5.38 -16.55
CA GLY A 136 0.38 5.95 -17.84
C GLY A 136 -1.10 6.37 -17.93
N TYR A 137 -1.98 5.72 -17.19
CA TYR A 137 -3.38 6.09 -17.09
C TYR A 137 -3.57 7.45 -16.41
N TYR A 138 -2.95 7.64 -15.23
CA TYR A 138 -3.05 8.89 -14.47
C TYR A 138 -2.16 10.02 -15.02
N GLU A 139 -1.07 9.69 -15.71
CA GLU A 139 -0.27 10.66 -16.46
C GLU A 139 -1.09 11.32 -17.57
N LYS A 140 -1.86 10.54 -18.35
CA LYS A 140 -2.78 11.05 -19.38
C LYS A 140 -3.88 11.94 -18.81
N LYS A 141 -4.26 11.72 -17.56
CA LYS A 141 -5.21 12.57 -16.82
C LYS A 141 -4.58 13.83 -16.23
N GLY A 142 -3.26 13.95 -16.25
CA GLY A 142 -2.53 15.09 -15.69
C GLY A 142 -2.53 15.16 -14.16
N VAL A 143 -2.82 14.06 -13.48
CA VAL A 143 -2.87 14.00 -12.00
C VAL A 143 -1.77 13.14 -11.38
N LEU A 144 -0.91 12.50 -12.18
CA LEU A 144 0.21 11.69 -11.69
C LEU A 144 1.31 12.59 -11.11
N VAL A 145 1.74 12.28 -9.90
CA VAL A 145 2.87 12.92 -9.21
C VAL A 145 3.90 11.84 -8.84
N PRO A 146 4.91 11.60 -9.68
CA PRO A 146 5.98 10.65 -9.36
C PRO A 146 6.94 11.26 -8.34
N VAL A 147 7.34 10.49 -7.33
CA VAL A 147 8.24 10.91 -6.25
C VAL A 147 9.21 9.78 -5.95
N ASP A 148 10.51 10.06 -5.96
CA ASP A 148 11.52 9.08 -5.58
C ASP A 148 11.50 8.80 -4.08
N ASN A 149 11.50 7.50 -3.72
CA ASN A 149 11.63 7.08 -2.34
C ASN A 149 12.93 7.60 -1.73
N GLN A 150 12.87 8.07 -0.50
CA GLN A 150 14.00 8.56 0.25
C GLN A 150 14.42 7.57 1.35
N PRO A 151 15.64 7.68 1.90
CA PRO A 151 16.14 6.76 2.94
C PRO A 151 15.31 6.74 4.23
N THR A 152 14.59 7.81 4.53
CA THR A 152 13.74 7.92 5.74
C THR A 152 12.30 8.30 5.39
N ILE A 153 11.39 7.98 6.29
CA ILE A 153 9.96 8.32 6.15
C ILE A 153 9.78 9.85 6.09
N GLU A 154 10.49 10.58 6.96
CA GLU A 154 10.42 12.03 7.05
C GLU A 154 10.91 12.70 5.74
N ALA A 155 12.00 12.19 5.17
CA ALA A 155 12.53 12.69 3.91
C ALA A 155 11.57 12.41 2.74
N THR A 156 10.98 11.20 2.68
CA THR A 156 9.98 10.88 1.65
C THR A 156 8.72 11.75 1.81
N THR A 157 8.24 11.93 3.05
CA THR A 157 7.10 12.81 3.33
C THR A 157 7.37 14.24 2.85
N LYS A 158 8.55 14.79 3.14
CA LYS A 158 8.94 16.12 2.70
C LYS A 158 8.89 16.28 1.18
N VAL A 159 9.48 15.33 0.45
CA VAL A 159 9.48 15.38 -1.03
C VAL A 159 8.05 15.26 -1.59
N ILE A 160 7.19 14.43 -0.98
CA ILE A 160 5.78 14.34 -1.37
C ILE A 160 5.06 15.68 -1.15
N MET A 161 5.22 16.30 0.02
CA MET A 161 4.59 17.59 0.32
C MET A 161 5.07 18.70 -0.62
N GLU A 162 6.36 18.77 -0.89
CA GLU A 162 6.94 19.71 -1.87
C GLU A 162 6.35 19.50 -3.27
N ALA A 163 6.23 18.24 -3.72
CA ALA A 163 5.67 17.90 -5.02
C ALA A 163 4.16 18.21 -5.13
N LEU A 164 3.43 18.18 -4.02
CA LEU A 164 2.02 18.54 -3.93
C LEU A 164 1.79 20.04 -3.70
N GLY A 165 2.84 20.80 -3.41
CA GLY A 165 2.76 22.25 -3.12
C GLY A 165 2.14 22.58 -1.77
N ILE A 166 2.29 21.73 -0.75
CA ILE A 166 1.75 21.86 0.61
C ILE A 166 2.82 21.78 1.68
#